data_6cb9784270b63c232c1f5a8ad117824e
#
_entry.id   6cb9784270b63c232c1f5a8ad117824e
#
_cell.length_a   1.000
_cell.length_b   1.000
_cell.length_c   1.000
_cell.angle_alpha   90.00
_cell.angle_beta   90.00
_cell.angle_gamma   90.00
#
_symmetry.space_group_name_H-M   'P 1'
#
loop_
_entity.id
_entity.type
_entity.pdbx_description
1 polymer ?
#
loop_
_entity_poly.entity_id
_entity_poly.type
_entity_poly.pdbx_seq_one_letter_code
_entity_poly.pdbx_strand_id
1 'polypeptide(L)'
;MTGGTRGLGLTVARRLAAEGWRTTVIGLDEGRLEKVQAMAEAECLDLHAIRADVTSEESVRELFAGLTATRPLHLCVNNAGGNLSRLLVKKRRGQQRDELVTHPLEEWERTVRLCLTGVFLVGREAAAAMIRHEVPGAIVNVSSGLAVGAYGQSAYTAAKAGVEALTRTWSYELGQYGIRVSAVAPGVMDGEALREKTSSFPRHARYMEGLQRFVPLGRWGMEEEIADAVCFAAESPYLTGSVIRIDGGGPPGWVP
;
A
#
# COMPACT_ATOMS: atom_id res chain seq x y z
N MET A 1 6.83 7.66 3.41
CA MET A 1 6.45 6.34 2.90
C MET A 1 5.90 5.48 4.01
N THR A 2 4.62 5.13 4.01
CA THR A 2 4.05 4.22 5.01
C THR A 2 4.27 2.77 4.63
N GLY A 3 4.47 1.87 5.63
CA GLY A 3 4.81 0.47 5.37
C GLY A 3 6.12 0.29 4.60
N GLY A 4 7.10 1.18 4.83
CA GLY A 4 8.35 1.24 4.09
C GLY A 4 9.49 0.40 4.68
N THR A 5 9.21 -0.48 5.65
CA THR A 5 10.25 -1.26 6.34
C THR A 5 10.55 -2.61 5.68
N ARG A 6 9.82 -2.98 4.62
CA ARG A 6 10.03 -4.22 3.84
C ARG A 6 9.33 -4.17 2.49
N GLY A 7 9.64 -5.14 1.64
CA GLY A 7 8.95 -5.41 0.37
C GLY A 7 8.84 -4.16 -0.49
N LEU A 8 7.74 -4.03 -1.24
CA LEU A 8 7.51 -2.89 -2.14
C LEU A 8 7.79 -1.53 -1.48
N GLY A 9 7.34 -1.34 -0.23
CA GLY A 9 7.54 -0.06 0.45
C GLY A 9 9.02 0.28 0.66
N LEU A 10 9.84 -0.70 1.01
CA LEU A 10 11.28 -0.51 1.15
C LEU A 10 11.96 -0.29 -0.20
N THR A 11 11.55 -1.05 -1.23
CA THR A 11 12.06 -0.91 -2.60
C THR A 11 11.81 0.51 -3.14
N VAL A 12 10.59 1.04 -2.98
CA VAL A 12 10.26 2.42 -3.36
C VAL A 12 11.08 3.44 -2.55
N ALA A 13 11.18 3.25 -1.24
CA ALA A 13 11.91 4.18 -0.37
C ALA A 13 13.40 4.26 -0.72
N ARG A 14 14.04 3.10 -0.96
CA ARG A 14 15.45 3.03 -1.40
C ARG A 14 15.64 3.72 -2.76
N ARG A 15 14.71 3.49 -3.71
CA ARG A 15 14.76 4.12 -5.02
C ARG A 15 14.70 5.64 -4.92
N LEU A 16 13.72 6.18 -4.20
CA LEU A 16 13.58 7.61 -3.97
C LEU A 16 14.83 8.20 -3.28
N ALA A 17 15.36 7.54 -2.24
CA ALA A 17 16.56 8.00 -1.57
C ALA A 17 17.80 7.98 -2.48
N ALA A 18 17.94 6.97 -3.35
CA ALA A 18 19.03 6.90 -4.34
C ALA A 18 18.91 7.99 -5.43
N GLU A 19 17.70 8.48 -5.71
CA GLU A 19 17.43 9.62 -6.60
C GLU A 19 17.58 10.99 -5.90
N GLY A 20 18.05 10.99 -4.64
CA GLY A 20 18.35 12.21 -3.88
C GLY A 20 17.19 12.77 -3.04
N TRP A 21 16.07 12.03 -2.92
CA TRP A 21 15.00 12.41 -2.02
C TRP A 21 15.39 12.10 -0.57
N ARG A 22 15.23 13.09 0.31
CA ARG A 22 15.20 12.80 1.74
C ARG A 22 13.95 11.99 2.06
N THR A 23 14.12 10.72 2.36
CA THR A 23 13.02 9.78 2.49
C THR A 23 12.83 9.36 3.95
N THR A 24 11.58 9.30 4.43
CA THR A 24 11.24 8.74 5.73
C THR A 24 10.29 7.56 5.55
N VAL A 25 10.64 6.41 6.10
CA VAL A 25 9.78 5.22 6.13
C VAL A 25 9.11 5.07 7.50
N ILE A 26 7.87 4.60 7.47
CA ILE A 26 7.03 4.41 8.65
C ILE A 26 6.70 2.93 8.80
N GLY A 27 6.84 2.41 10.01
CA GLY A 27 6.47 1.05 10.38
C GLY A 27 6.27 0.87 11.88
N LEU A 28 5.85 -0.31 12.30
CA LEU A 28 5.60 -0.64 13.71
C LEU A 28 6.70 -1.51 14.33
N ASP A 29 7.36 -2.33 13.54
CA ASP A 29 8.35 -3.32 13.98
C ASP A 29 9.70 -2.65 14.18
N GLU A 30 10.14 -2.55 15.43
CA GLU A 30 11.39 -1.88 15.81
C GLU A 30 12.61 -2.55 15.18
N GLY A 31 12.69 -3.87 15.18
CA GLY A 31 13.82 -4.57 14.58
C GLY A 31 13.93 -4.39 13.06
N ARG A 32 12.80 -4.15 12.36
CA ARG A 32 12.82 -3.78 10.94
C ARG A 32 13.23 -2.32 10.74
N LEU A 33 12.80 -1.42 11.61
CA LEU A 33 13.21 -0.01 11.57
C LEU A 33 14.72 0.11 11.76
N GLU A 34 15.30 -0.61 12.74
CA GLU A 34 16.75 -0.68 12.97
C GLU A 34 17.51 -1.22 11.74
N LYS A 35 17.01 -2.28 11.11
CA LYS A 35 17.61 -2.84 9.88
C LYS A 35 17.58 -1.85 8.72
N VAL A 36 16.49 -1.11 8.56
CA VAL A 36 16.40 -0.07 7.53
C VAL A 36 17.39 1.05 7.81
N GLN A 37 17.52 1.48 9.05
CA GLN A 37 18.47 2.52 9.44
C GLN A 37 19.91 2.08 9.18
N ALA A 38 20.29 0.88 9.59
CA ALA A 38 21.62 0.32 9.34
C ALA A 38 21.93 0.17 7.84
N MET A 39 20.94 -0.25 7.05
CA MET A 39 21.06 -0.34 5.59
C MET A 39 21.26 1.06 4.98
N ALA A 40 20.49 2.05 5.39
CA ALA A 40 20.59 3.42 4.89
C ALA A 40 21.98 4.03 5.16
N GLU A 41 22.52 3.79 6.34
CA GLU A 41 23.89 4.19 6.71
C GLU A 41 24.96 3.50 5.85
N ALA A 42 24.84 2.18 5.66
CA ALA A 42 25.78 1.41 4.85
C ALA A 42 25.76 1.80 3.35
N GLU A 43 24.59 2.19 2.84
CA GLU A 43 24.39 2.61 1.44
C GLU A 43 24.52 4.14 1.26
N CYS A 44 24.83 4.88 2.32
CA CYS A 44 24.93 6.36 2.31
C CYS A 44 23.65 7.05 1.76
N LEU A 45 22.47 6.52 2.10
CA LEU A 45 21.18 7.06 1.68
C LEU A 45 20.60 8.02 2.72
N ASP A 46 20.02 9.16 2.28
CA ASP A 46 19.23 10.04 3.16
C ASP A 46 17.85 9.43 3.41
N LEU A 47 17.84 8.29 4.10
CA LEU A 47 16.66 7.50 4.42
C LEU A 47 16.57 7.28 5.92
N HIS A 48 15.44 7.67 6.51
CA HIS A 48 15.17 7.61 7.94
C HIS A 48 14.01 6.65 8.23
N ALA A 49 14.08 5.98 9.36
CA ALA A 49 13.05 5.05 9.81
C ALA A 49 12.39 5.55 11.10
N ILE A 50 11.06 5.69 11.11
CA ILE A 50 10.30 6.19 12.25
C ILE A 50 9.18 5.20 12.60
N ARG A 51 9.01 4.96 13.91
CA ARG A 51 7.89 4.16 14.41
C ARG A 51 6.63 5.02 14.49
N ALA A 52 5.57 4.62 13.77
CA ALA A 52 4.24 5.18 13.94
C ALA A 52 3.16 4.20 13.47
N ASP A 53 1.99 4.26 14.11
CA ASP A 53 0.82 3.47 13.76
C ASP A 53 -0.12 4.28 12.88
N VAL A 54 -0.19 3.93 11.59
CA VAL A 54 -1.09 4.58 10.63
C VAL A 54 -2.57 4.37 10.93
N THR A 55 -2.92 3.43 11.81
CA THR A 55 -4.31 3.18 12.23
C THR A 55 -4.73 4.03 13.43
N SER A 56 -3.79 4.73 14.09
CA SER A 56 -4.04 5.65 15.20
C SER A 56 -3.98 7.09 14.71
N GLU A 57 -5.06 7.83 14.87
CA GLU A 57 -5.12 9.26 14.51
C GLU A 57 -4.08 10.08 15.28
N GLU A 58 -3.94 9.82 16.59
CA GLU A 58 -2.97 10.50 17.44
C GLU A 58 -1.54 10.26 16.96
N SER A 59 -1.16 8.99 16.73
CA SER A 59 0.16 8.62 16.22
C SER A 59 0.48 9.27 14.88
N VAL A 60 -0.51 9.37 13.97
CA VAL A 60 -0.33 10.03 12.67
C VAL A 60 -0.15 11.54 12.85
N ARG A 61 -0.92 12.19 13.73
CA ARG A 61 -0.79 13.63 13.99
C ARG A 61 0.57 13.97 14.60
N GLU A 62 1.03 13.22 15.60
CA GLU A 62 2.36 13.39 16.21
C GLU A 62 3.48 13.20 15.19
N LEU A 63 3.38 12.15 14.36
CA LEU A 63 4.33 11.90 13.28
C LEU A 63 4.48 13.12 12.36
N PHE A 64 3.37 13.65 11.84
CA PHE A 64 3.42 14.79 10.92
C PHE A 64 3.85 16.09 11.62
N ALA A 65 3.48 16.31 12.87
CA ALA A 65 3.97 17.44 13.66
C ALA A 65 5.49 17.42 13.77
N GLY A 66 6.10 16.25 14.01
CA GLY A 66 7.56 16.10 14.06
C GLY A 66 8.23 16.22 12.69
N LEU A 67 7.71 15.53 11.67
CA LEU A 67 8.30 15.51 10.34
C LEU A 67 8.30 16.87 9.64
N THR A 68 7.23 17.64 9.83
CA THR A 68 7.01 18.89 9.09
C THR A 68 7.24 20.14 9.92
N ALA A 69 7.76 20.02 11.13
CA ALA A 69 8.04 21.16 12.01
C ALA A 69 9.02 22.18 11.40
N THR A 70 9.99 21.69 10.65
CA THR A 70 11.08 22.52 10.12
C THR A 70 11.28 22.39 8.59
N ARG A 71 10.58 21.47 7.95
CA ARG A 71 10.77 21.17 6.51
C ARG A 71 9.44 20.88 5.83
N PRO A 72 9.25 21.36 4.58
CA PRO A 72 8.07 21.03 3.81
C PRO A 72 8.05 19.54 3.39
N LEU A 73 6.84 19.02 3.23
CA LEU A 73 6.58 17.71 2.65
C LEU A 73 6.20 17.86 1.18
N HIS A 74 6.91 17.17 0.27
CA HIS A 74 6.63 17.23 -1.18
C HIS A 74 5.99 15.93 -1.71
N LEU A 75 6.21 14.79 -1.02
CA LEU A 75 5.70 13.50 -1.45
C LEU A 75 5.20 12.69 -0.25
N CYS A 76 3.99 12.17 -0.37
CA CYS A 76 3.45 11.17 0.53
C CYS A 76 3.09 9.91 -0.24
N VAL A 77 3.65 8.75 0.14
CA VAL A 77 3.28 7.46 -0.45
C VAL A 77 2.57 6.60 0.60
N ASN A 78 1.28 6.35 0.37
CA ASN A 78 0.44 5.50 1.19
C ASN A 78 0.54 4.05 0.71
N ASN A 79 1.45 3.27 1.31
CA ASN A 79 1.65 1.88 0.95
C ASN A 79 1.29 0.88 2.07
N ALA A 80 1.25 1.33 3.34
CA ALA A 80 0.88 0.44 4.43
C ALA A 80 -0.41 -0.31 4.15
N GLY A 81 -0.38 -1.63 4.30
CA GLY A 81 -1.52 -2.47 4.02
C GLY A 81 -1.24 -3.95 4.29
N GLY A 82 -2.29 -4.72 4.34
CA GLY A 82 -2.21 -6.17 4.54
C GLY A 82 -3.47 -6.85 4.03
N ASN A 83 -3.30 -8.04 3.47
CA ASN A 83 -4.39 -8.81 2.89
C ASN A 83 -4.70 -10.03 3.77
N LEU A 84 -5.93 -10.10 4.28
CA LEU A 84 -6.51 -11.25 4.94
C LEU A 84 -7.63 -11.81 4.06
N SER A 85 -7.42 -13.05 3.56
CA SER A 85 -8.43 -13.73 2.74
C SER A 85 -9.46 -14.42 3.64
N ARG A 86 -10.73 -14.04 3.50
CA ARG A 86 -11.88 -14.66 4.17
C ARG A 86 -13.09 -14.70 3.24
N LEU A 87 -13.74 -15.84 3.14
CA LEU A 87 -15.02 -15.93 2.47
C LEU A 87 -16.09 -15.24 3.31
N LEU A 88 -17.05 -14.58 2.65
CA LEU A 88 -18.21 -13.98 3.33
C LEU A 88 -18.94 -15.02 4.19
N VAL A 89 -19.19 -16.20 3.60
CA VAL A 89 -19.73 -17.37 4.29
C VAL A 89 -19.05 -18.61 3.74
N LYS A 90 -18.64 -19.52 4.64
CA LYS A 90 -18.07 -20.81 4.28
C LYS A 90 -18.88 -21.94 4.93
N LYS A 91 -19.24 -22.94 4.15
CA LYS A 91 -19.82 -24.18 4.67
C LYS A 91 -18.69 -25.12 5.13
N ARG A 92 -18.67 -25.47 6.40
CA ARG A 92 -17.73 -26.41 6.99
C ARG A 92 -18.44 -27.74 7.19
N ARG A 93 -17.94 -28.83 6.62
CA ARG A 93 -18.48 -30.17 6.88
C ARG A 93 -18.15 -30.56 8.33
N GLY A 94 -19.19 -30.82 9.11
CA GLY A 94 -19.09 -31.36 10.47
C GLY A 94 -19.41 -32.85 10.50
N GLN A 95 -19.09 -33.52 11.61
CA GLN A 95 -19.41 -34.96 11.79
C GLN A 95 -20.92 -35.23 11.93
N GLN A 96 -21.69 -34.26 12.45
CA GLN A 96 -23.14 -34.42 12.68
C GLN A 96 -23.99 -33.44 11.85
N ARG A 97 -23.50 -32.22 11.59
CA ARG A 97 -24.16 -31.20 10.81
C ARG A 97 -23.12 -30.32 10.14
N ASP A 98 -23.46 -29.80 8.97
CA ASP A 98 -22.70 -28.75 8.32
C ASP A 98 -22.86 -27.40 9.08
N GLU A 99 -21.75 -26.76 9.35
CA GLU A 99 -21.69 -25.48 10.05
C GLU A 99 -21.42 -24.35 9.05
N LEU A 100 -22.13 -23.25 9.20
CA LEU A 100 -21.85 -22.01 8.45
C LEU A 100 -20.89 -21.15 9.27
N VAL A 101 -19.75 -20.85 8.67
CA VAL A 101 -18.75 -19.94 9.25
C VAL A 101 -18.79 -18.64 8.46
N THR A 102 -19.12 -17.54 9.13
CA THR A 102 -19.18 -16.20 8.54
C THR A 102 -17.85 -15.47 8.67
N HIS A 103 -17.63 -14.45 7.83
CA HIS A 103 -16.49 -13.54 7.97
C HIS A 103 -16.61 -12.76 9.29
N PRO A 104 -15.64 -12.85 10.21
CA PRO A 104 -15.70 -12.10 11.47
C PRO A 104 -15.64 -10.60 11.24
N LEU A 105 -16.50 -9.83 11.93
CA LEU A 105 -16.52 -8.36 11.83
C LEU A 105 -15.18 -7.75 12.23
N GLU A 106 -14.53 -8.28 13.27
CA GLU A 106 -13.22 -7.82 13.72
C GLU A 106 -12.14 -7.91 12.63
N GLU A 107 -12.12 -8.99 11.82
CA GLU A 107 -11.17 -9.13 10.71
C GLU A 107 -11.46 -8.14 9.59
N TRP A 108 -12.75 -7.88 9.32
CA TRP A 108 -13.19 -6.84 8.40
C TRP A 108 -12.72 -5.47 8.87
N GLU A 109 -13.04 -5.08 10.11
CA GLU A 109 -12.70 -3.77 10.68
C GLU A 109 -11.19 -3.54 10.71
N ARG A 110 -10.41 -4.55 11.11
CA ARG A 110 -8.95 -4.49 11.10
C ARG A 110 -8.40 -4.21 9.69
N THR A 111 -8.93 -4.87 8.67
CA THR A 111 -8.50 -4.69 7.29
C THR A 111 -8.87 -3.30 6.77
N VAL A 112 -10.11 -2.86 6.99
CA VAL A 112 -10.59 -1.53 6.60
C VAL A 112 -9.82 -0.44 7.35
N ARG A 113 -9.58 -0.63 8.65
CA ARG A 113 -8.81 0.30 9.48
C ARG A 113 -7.40 0.51 8.93
N LEU A 114 -6.70 -0.56 8.59
CA LEU A 114 -5.34 -0.46 8.04
C LEU A 114 -5.34 0.06 6.60
N CYS A 115 -6.14 -0.55 5.71
CA CYS A 115 -6.01 -0.36 4.27
C CYS A 115 -6.82 0.83 3.71
N LEU A 116 -7.75 1.40 4.47
CA LEU A 116 -8.56 2.55 4.06
C LEU A 116 -8.47 3.69 5.06
N THR A 117 -8.83 3.46 6.34
CA THR A 117 -8.80 4.52 7.35
C THR A 117 -7.38 5.06 7.54
N GLY A 118 -6.36 4.18 7.58
CA GLY A 118 -4.96 4.59 7.68
C GLY A 118 -4.51 5.45 6.49
N VAL A 119 -4.93 5.09 5.27
CA VAL A 119 -4.68 5.91 4.07
C VAL A 119 -5.33 7.29 4.20
N PHE A 120 -6.57 7.35 4.69
CA PHE A 120 -7.27 8.61 4.93
C PHE A 120 -6.54 9.48 5.97
N LEU A 121 -6.18 8.93 7.12
CA LEU A 121 -5.50 9.67 8.19
C LEU A 121 -4.16 10.26 7.70
N VAL A 122 -3.34 9.44 7.06
CA VAL A 122 -2.04 9.86 6.54
C VAL A 122 -2.18 10.86 5.40
N GLY A 123 -3.10 10.62 4.44
CA GLY A 123 -3.36 11.53 3.32
C GLY A 123 -3.86 12.89 3.78
N ARG A 124 -4.74 12.93 4.78
CA ARG A 124 -5.25 14.17 5.40
C ARG A 124 -4.12 15.02 6.00
N GLU A 125 -3.28 14.40 6.84
CA GLU A 125 -2.18 15.14 7.49
C GLU A 125 -1.09 15.54 6.47
N ALA A 126 -0.84 14.70 5.45
CA ALA A 126 0.08 15.05 4.38
C ALA A 126 -0.41 16.28 3.58
N ALA A 127 -1.68 16.29 3.18
CA ALA A 127 -2.27 17.42 2.47
C ALA A 127 -2.25 18.69 3.34
N ALA A 128 -2.63 18.58 4.61
CA ALA A 128 -2.58 19.71 5.55
C ALA A 128 -1.16 20.26 5.73
N ALA A 129 -0.14 19.40 5.76
CA ALA A 129 1.25 19.82 5.84
C ALA A 129 1.72 20.55 4.57
N MET A 130 1.40 20.02 3.38
CA MET A 130 1.73 20.65 2.10
C MET A 130 1.07 22.05 1.97
N ILE A 131 -0.21 22.16 2.32
CA ILE A 131 -0.95 23.42 2.29
C ILE A 131 -0.37 24.42 3.31
N ARG A 132 -0.05 24.00 4.52
CA ARG A 132 0.51 24.87 5.57
C ARG A 132 1.87 25.45 5.18
N HIS A 133 2.67 24.69 4.46
CA HIS A 133 3.97 25.13 3.95
C HIS A 133 3.90 25.81 2.58
N GLU A 134 2.71 25.94 1.99
CA GLU A 134 2.48 26.54 0.67
C GLU A 134 3.35 25.92 -0.44
N VAL A 135 3.58 24.61 -0.37
CA VAL A 135 4.38 23.88 -1.36
C VAL A 135 3.52 22.95 -2.20
N PRO A 136 3.74 22.90 -3.53
CA PRO A 136 3.13 21.87 -4.35
C PRO A 136 3.67 20.49 -3.98
N GLY A 137 2.86 19.46 -4.17
CA GLY A 137 3.26 18.12 -3.77
C GLY A 137 2.52 17.01 -4.49
N ALA A 138 2.83 15.78 -4.10
CA ALA A 138 2.14 14.59 -4.60
C ALA A 138 1.77 13.63 -3.48
N ILE A 139 0.58 13.04 -3.59
CA ILE A 139 0.12 11.91 -2.77
C ILE A 139 -0.04 10.72 -3.71
N VAL A 140 0.71 9.65 -3.49
CA VAL A 140 0.61 8.40 -4.25
C VAL A 140 0.04 7.31 -3.36
N ASN A 141 -1.12 6.79 -3.71
CA ASN A 141 -1.80 5.73 -2.98
C ASN A 141 -1.51 4.37 -3.63
N VAL A 142 -1.03 3.40 -2.87
CA VAL A 142 -0.89 2.03 -3.37
C VAL A 142 -2.22 1.31 -3.18
N SER A 143 -2.93 1.13 -4.30
CA SER A 143 -4.16 0.34 -4.42
C SER A 143 -3.84 -1.15 -4.65
N SER A 144 -4.60 -1.83 -5.46
CA SER A 144 -4.39 -3.23 -5.85
C SER A 144 -5.21 -3.57 -7.09
N GLY A 145 -4.71 -4.48 -7.91
CA GLY A 145 -5.52 -5.11 -8.95
C GLY A 145 -6.79 -5.80 -8.42
N LEU A 146 -6.84 -6.12 -7.13
CA LEU A 146 -8.00 -6.70 -6.47
C LEU A 146 -9.09 -5.68 -6.08
N ALA A 147 -8.90 -4.37 -6.32
CA ALA A 147 -9.88 -3.33 -6.00
C ALA A 147 -11.22 -3.49 -6.76
N VAL A 148 -11.22 -4.19 -7.87
CA VAL A 148 -12.41 -4.46 -8.69
C VAL A 148 -13.21 -5.70 -8.27
N GLY A 149 -12.76 -6.42 -7.26
CA GLY A 149 -13.39 -7.64 -6.75
C GLY A 149 -12.46 -8.85 -6.86
N ALA A 150 -12.44 -9.70 -5.82
CA ALA A 150 -11.73 -10.97 -5.84
C ALA A 150 -12.33 -11.96 -4.83
N TYR A 151 -12.24 -13.23 -5.14
CA TYR A 151 -12.75 -14.30 -4.30
C TYR A 151 -12.10 -14.30 -2.90
N GLY A 152 -12.94 -14.27 -1.87
CA GLY A 152 -12.47 -14.27 -0.48
C GLY A 152 -11.81 -12.97 -0.02
N GLN A 153 -12.02 -11.84 -0.70
CA GLN A 153 -11.30 -10.59 -0.46
C GLN A 153 -12.23 -9.41 -0.08
N SER A 154 -13.41 -9.69 0.48
CA SER A 154 -14.45 -8.66 0.72
C SER A 154 -13.90 -7.40 1.38
N ALA A 155 -13.22 -7.53 2.53
CA ALA A 155 -12.70 -6.38 3.27
C ALA A 155 -11.58 -5.65 2.51
N TYR A 156 -10.63 -6.40 1.95
CA TYR A 156 -9.50 -5.84 1.23
C TYR A 156 -9.91 -5.16 -0.07
N THR A 157 -10.77 -5.81 -0.85
CA THR A 157 -11.34 -5.23 -2.08
C THR A 157 -12.09 -3.94 -1.80
N ALA A 158 -12.99 -3.94 -0.80
CA ALA A 158 -13.75 -2.75 -0.42
C ALA A 158 -12.82 -1.61 0.00
N ALA A 159 -11.78 -1.92 0.80
CA ALA A 159 -10.81 -0.92 1.23
C ALA A 159 -10.02 -0.33 0.05
N LYS A 160 -9.53 -1.18 -0.88
CA LYS A 160 -8.73 -0.72 -2.03
C LYS A 160 -9.59 0.01 -3.09
N ALA A 161 -10.84 -0.40 -3.30
CA ALA A 161 -11.81 0.36 -4.10
C ALA A 161 -12.08 1.74 -3.48
N GLY A 162 -12.20 1.80 -2.13
CA GLY A 162 -12.30 3.06 -1.38
C GLY A 162 -11.09 3.95 -1.57
N VAL A 163 -9.87 3.40 -1.56
CA VAL A 163 -8.63 4.15 -1.84
C VAL A 163 -8.62 4.75 -3.24
N GLU A 164 -9.11 4.02 -4.26
CA GLU A 164 -9.23 4.56 -5.62
C GLU A 164 -10.29 5.68 -5.71
N ALA A 165 -11.38 5.56 -4.97
CA ALA A 165 -12.39 6.62 -4.86
C ALA A 165 -11.82 7.86 -4.17
N LEU A 166 -11.11 7.69 -3.03
CA LEU A 166 -10.42 8.79 -2.35
C LEU A 166 -9.38 9.47 -3.25
N THR A 167 -8.63 8.71 -4.05
CA THR A 167 -7.66 9.26 -5.00
C THR A 167 -8.32 10.25 -5.97
N ARG A 168 -9.47 9.90 -6.53
CA ARG A 168 -10.22 10.80 -7.42
C ARG A 168 -10.79 12.00 -6.68
N THR A 169 -11.41 11.78 -5.52
CA THR A 169 -12.00 12.85 -4.71
C THR A 169 -10.92 13.88 -4.31
N TRP A 170 -9.82 13.41 -3.76
CA TRP A 170 -8.73 14.28 -3.32
C TRP A 170 -8.04 15.03 -4.47
N SER A 171 -8.02 14.46 -5.68
CA SER A 171 -7.48 15.18 -6.85
C SER A 171 -8.31 16.43 -7.19
N TYR A 172 -9.63 16.40 -7.00
CA TYR A 172 -10.49 17.56 -7.17
C TYR A 172 -10.33 18.59 -6.04
N GLU A 173 -10.26 18.10 -4.79
CA GLU A 173 -10.17 18.96 -3.61
C GLU A 173 -8.82 19.68 -3.51
N LEU A 174 -7.72 18.98 -3.84
CA LEU A 174 -6.35 19.43 -3.59
C LEU A 174 -5.67 20.08 -4.80
N GLY A 175 -6.24 19.93 -6.00
CA GLY A 175 -5.66 20.51 -7.21
C GLY A 175 -5.49 22.03 -7.15
N GLN A 176 -6.39 22.75 -6.48
CA GLN A 176 -6.29 24.20 -6.25
C GLN A 176 -5.04 24.63 -5.44
N TYR A 177 -4.46 23.70 -4.67
CA TYR A 177 -3.23 23.92 -3.89
C TYR A 177 -1.98 23.38 -4.61
N GLY A 178 -2.08 22.98 -5.88
CA GLY A 178 -0.98 22.37 -6.61
C GLY A 178 -0.59 20.97 -6.12
N ILE A 179 -1.45 20.30 -5.36
CA ILE A 179 -1.21 18.95 -4.84
C ILE A 179 -1.88 17.93 -5.78
N ARG A 180 -1.08 17.03 -6.33
CA ARG A 180 -1.55 15.93 -7.19
C ARG A 180 -1.82 14.68 -6.36
N VAL A 181 -2.85 13.93 -6.73
CA VAL A 181 -3.19 12.67 -6.06
C VAL A 181 -3.39 11.61 -7.12
N SER A 182 -2.65 10.52 -7.04
CA SER A 182 -2.75 9.38 -7.95
C SER A 182 -2.66 8.07 -7.20
N ALA A 183 -3.06 6.97 -7.85
CA ALA A 183 -2.91 5.64 -7.30
C ALA A 183 -2.11 4.74 -8.24
N VAL A 184 -1.36 3.82 -7.66
CA VAL A 184 -0.76 2.68 -8.37
C VAL A 184 -1.45 1.42 -7.88
N ALA A 185 -1.94 0.59 -8.80
CA ALA A 185 -2.66 -0.66 -8.53
C ALA A 185 -1.82 -1.86 -9.01
N PRO A 186 -0.98 -2.43 -8.13
CA PRO A 186 -0.18 -3.61 -8.46
C PRO A 186 -1.05 -4.84 -8.67
N GLY A 187 -0.61 -5.72 -9.58
CA GLY A 187 -0.99 -7.12 -9.61
C GLY A 187 -0.30 -7.94 -8.53
N VAL A 188 -0.17 -9.24 -8.75
CA VAL A 188 0.63 -10.11 -7.89
C VAL A 188 2.10 -9.87 -8.15
N MET A 189 2.87 -9.67 -7.08
CA MET A 189 4.31 -9.46 -7.11
C MET A 189 5.05 -10.67 -6.54
N ASP A 190 6.18 -11.04 -7.14
CA ASP A 190 7.15 -11.98 -6.56
C ASP A 190 8.01 -11.25 -5.52
N GLY A 191 7.39 -10.89 -4.41
CA GLY A 191 8.02 -10.19 -3.30
C GLY A 191 8.09 -11.03 -2.02
N GLU A 192 8.71 -10.44 -0.98
CA GLU A 192 8.89 -11.08 0.34
C GLU A 192 7.60 -11.68 0.88
N ALA A 193 6.48 -10.94 0.83
CA ALA A 193 5.20 -11.38 1.37
C ALA A 193 4.61 -12.61 0.64
N LEU A 194 4.80 -12.73 -0.67
CA LEU A 194 4.38 -13.90 -1.42
C LEU A 194 5.26 -15.11 -1.09
N ARG A 195 6.58 -14.91 -1.06
CA ARG A 195 7.56 -15.97 -0.76
C ARG A 195 7.36 -16.53 0.65
N GLU A 196 7.15 -15.68 1.66
CA GLU A 196 6.82 -16.12 3.03
C GLU A 196 5.54 -16.99 3.07
N LYS A 197 4.48 -16.59 2.36
CA LYS A 197 3.22 -17.35 2.33
C LYS A 197 3.35 -18.66 1.56
N THR A 198 4.04 -18.67 0.43
CA THR A 198 4.19 -19.87 -0.40
C THR A 198 5.11 -20.90 0.24
N SER A 199 6.18 -20.46 0.93
CA SER A 199 7.05 -21.36 1.67
C SER A 199 6.36 -22.00 2.89
N SER A 200 5.51 -21.23 3.58
CA SER A 200 4.82 -21.71 4.79
C SER A 200 3.58 -22.56 4.48
N PHE A 201 2.97 -22.43 3.30
CA PHE A 201 1.70 -23.08 2.94
C PHE A 201 1.73 -23.72 1.55
N PRO A 202 2.07 -25.01 1.39
CA PRO A 202 2.18 -25.68 0.08
C PRO A 202 0.91 -25.66 -0.79
N ARG A 203 -0.28 -25.62 -0.16
CA ARG A 203 -1.55 -25.46 -0.87
C ARG A 203 -1.68 -24.07 -1.48
N HIS A 204 -1.17 -23.05 -0.79
CA HIS A 204 -1.16 -21.68 -1.30
C HIS A 204 -0.18 -21.55 -2.48
N ALA A 205 0.99 -22.19 -2.40
CA ALA A 205 1.96 -22.20 -3.51
C ALA A 205 1.32 -22.75 -4.81
N ARG A 206 0.70 -23.92 -4.74
CA ARG A 206 -0.01 -24.55 -5.89
C ARG A 206 -1.15 -23.68 -6.42
N TYR A 207 -1.88 -23.02 -5.54
CA TYR A 207 -2.94 -22.09 -5.93
C TYR A 207 -2.36 -20.90 -6.71
N MET A 208 -1.27 -20.31 -6.20
CA MET A 208 -0.58 -19.19 -6.87
C MET A 208 -0.01 -19.59 -8.23
N GLU A 209 0.64 -20.75 -8.35
CA GLU A 209 1.10 -21.30 -9.64
C GLU A 209 -0.05 -21.43 -10.66
N GLY A 210 -1.22 -21.92 -10.19
CA GLY A 210 -2.43 -21.99 -11.00
C GLY A 210 -2.91 -20.63 -11.49
N LEU A 211 -2.81 -19.59 -10.67
CA LEU A 211 -3.21 -18.24 -11.01
C LEU A 211 -2.25 -17.56 -12.00
N GLN A 212 -0.97 -17.86 -11.95
CA GLN A 212 0.04 -17.25 -12.82
C GLN A 212 -0.27 -17.44 -14.31
N ARG A 213 -0.94 -18.55 -14.68
CA ARG A 213 -1.33 -18.85 -16.07
C ARG A 213 -2.30 -17.84 -16.66
N PHE A 214 -3.01 -17.10 -15.81
CA PHE A 214 -3.96 -16.08 -16.23
C PHE A 214 -3.34 -14.67 -16.35
N VAL A 215 -2.06 -14.53 -16.03
CA VAL A 215 -1.32 -13.29 -16.28
C VAL A 215 -0.81 -13.32 -17.72
N PRO A 216 -1.25 -12.42 -18.61
CA PRO A 216 -0.80 -12.41 -20.01
C PRO A 216 0.71 -12.38 -20.19
N LEU A 217 1.47 -11.69 -19.33
CA LEU A 217 2.92 -11.69 -19.35
C LEU A 217 3.55 -12.98 -18.80
N GLY A 218 2.77 -13.96 -18.33
CA GLY A 218 3.22 -15.29 -17.89
C GLY A 218 4.05 -15.32 -16.60
N ARG A 219 4.17 -14.19 -15.90
CA ARG A 219 4.97 -14.07 -14.67
C ARG A 219 4.33 -13.11 -13.65
N TRP A 220 4.78 -13.19 -12.42
CA TRP A 220 4.50 -12.17 -11.42
C TRP A 220 5.36 -10.92 -11.69
N GLY A 221 4.86 -9.78 -11.25
CA GLY A 221 5.62 -8.53 -11.28
C GLY A 221 6.76 -8.53 -10.27
N MET A 222 7.79 -7.73 -10.50
CA MET A 222 8.86 -7.47 -9.54
C MET A 222 8.51 -6.21 -8.73
N GLU A 223 9.03 -6.09 -7.50
CA GLU A 223 8.81 -4.90 -6.67
C GLU A 223 9.38 -3.65 -7.33
N GLU A 224 10.48 -3.77 -8.06
CA GLU A 224 11.13 -2.70 -8.82
C GLU A 224 10.23 -2.14 -9.93
N GLU A 225 9.50 -3.00 -10.65
CA GLU A 225 8.57 -2.58 -11.71
C GLU A 225 7.40 -1.75 -11.14
N ILE A 226 6.96 -2.08 -9.95
CA ILE A 226 5.93 -1.29 -9.25
C ILE A 226 6.53 0.00 -8.68
N ALA A 227 7.77 -0.05 -8.20
CA ALA A 227 8.48 1.14 -7.72
C ALA A 227 8.66 2.17 -8.83
N ASP A 228 8.99 1.75 -10.07
CA ASP A 228 9.05 2.62 -11.24
C ASP A 228 7.73 3.36 -11.47
N ALA A 229 6.59 2.68 -11.35
CA ALA A 229 5.28 3.30 -11.50
C ALA A 229 4.95 4.27 -10.35
N VAL A 230 5.39 4.00 -9.13
CA VAL A 230 5.22 4.91 -7.99
C VAL A 230 6.06 6.17 -8.18
N CYS A 231 7.32 6.05 -8.62
CA CYS A 231 8.19 7.18 -8.93
C CYS A 231 7.61 8.01 -10.09
N PHE A 232 7.18 7.36 -11.18
CA PHE A 232 6.49 8.03 -12.27
C PHE A 232 5.25 8.81 -11.79
N ALA A 233 4.43 8.21 -10.95
CA ALA A 233 3.24 8.87 -10.40
C ALA A 233 3.60 10.05 -9.48
N ALA A 234 4.71 9.96 -8.74
CA ALA A 234 5.21 11.03 -7.88
C ALA A 234 5.73 12.24 -8.70
N GLU A 235 6.38 11.98 -9.82
CA GLU A 235 7.11 12.99 -10.58
C GLU A 235 6.34 13.59 -11.75
N SER A 236 5.36 12.85 -12.32
CA SER A 236 4.61 13.33 -13.50
C SER A 236 3.75 14.56 -13.17
N PRO A 237 4.04 15.76 -13.72
CA PRO A 237 3.45 17.01 -13.26
C PRO A 237 1.98 17.20 -13.67
N TYR A 238 1.51 16.44 -14.64
CA TYR A 238 0.12 16.52 -15.14
C TYR A 238 -0.74 15.32 -14.77
N LEU A 239 -0.20 14.39 -13.95
CA LEU A 239 -0.91 13.19 -13.51
C LEU A 239 -1.60 13.44 -12.16
N THR A 240 -2.93 13.42 -12.16
CA THR A 240 -3.76 13.47 -10.96
C THR A 240 -5.10 12.74 -11.18
N GLY A 241 -5.75 12.26 -10.12
CA GLY A 241 -7.04 11.56 -10.17
C GLY A 241 -7.03 10.18 -10.83
N SER A 242 -5.88 9.70 -11.28
CA SER A 242 -5.73 8.48 -12.08
C SER A 242 -5.26 7.29 -11.25
N VAL A 243 -5.62 6.10 -11.71
CA VAL A 243 -5.15 4.81 -11.20
C VAL A 243 -4.29 4.15 -12.26
N ILE A 244 -3.01 3.96 -11.98
CA ILE A 244 -2.05 3.28 -12.86
C ILE A 244 -2.03 1.81 -12.48
N ARG A 245 -2.43 0.92 -13.39
CA ARG A 245 -2.41 -0.52 -13.18
C ARG A 245 -1.10 -1.10 -13.68
N ILE A 246 -0.41 -1.87 -12.82
CA ILE A 246 0.82 -2.60 -13.12
C ILE A 246 0.60 -4.05 -12.69
N ASP A 247 -0.03 -4.84 -13.54
CA ASP A 247 -0.53 -6.18 -13.20
C ASP A 247 -0.21 -7.26 -14.26
N GLY A 248 0.63 -6.92 -15.24
CA GLY A 248 0.98 -7.85 -16.33
C GLY A 248 -0.18 -8.20 -17.25
N GLY A 249 -1.26 -7.37 -17.25
CA GLY A 249 -2.50 -7.64 -17.96
C GLY A 249 -3.40 -8.65 -17.23
N GLY A 250 -3.12 -8.94 -15.96
CA GLY A 250 -3.90 -9.87 -15.15
C GLY A 250 -5.38 -9.48 -15.12
N PRO A 251 -6.30 -10.46 -15.17
CA PRO A 251 -7.73 -10.17 -15.17
C PRO A 251 -8.13 -9.49 -13.87
N PRO A 252 -8.98 -8.46 -13.95
CA PRO A 252 -9.61 -7.93 -12.77
C PRO A 252 -10.49 -8.98 -12.12
N GLY A 253 -10.32 -9.22 -10.82
CA GLY A 253 -11.16 -10.16 -10.09
C GLY A 253 -10.85 -11.62 -10.42
N TRP A 254 -9.86 -12.18 -9.75
CA TRP A 254 -9.54 -13.61 -9.84
C TRP A 254 -10.70 -14.45 -9.32
N VAL A 255 -11.32 -15.18 -10.21
CA VAL A 255 -12.29 -16.24 -9.88
C VAL A 255 -11.55 -17.56 -10.07
N PRO A 256 -11.47 -18.44 -9.06
CA PRO A 256 -10.90 -19.77 -9.20
C PRO A 256 -11.74 -20.65 -10.11
#